data_5a6ff5854e2fe8d41103e9d64f6c10df
#
_entry.id   5a6ff5854e2fe8d41103e9d64f6c10df
#
_cell.length_a   1.000
_cell.length_b   1.000
_cell.length_c   1.000
_cell.angle_alpha   90.00
_cell.angle_beta   90.00
_cell.angle_gamma   90.00
#
_symmetry.space_group_name_H-M   'P 1'
#
loop_
_entity.id
_entity.type
_entity.pdbx_description
1 polymer ?
#
loop_
_entity_poly.entity_id
_entity_poly.type
_entity_poly.pdbx_seq_one_letter_code
_entity_poly.pdbx_strand_id
1 'polypeptide(L)'
;MKLDLGCGPRKKEGFLGVDQYAMEGVDVVLNIGVDPWPWENDTVEEINASHFLEHLTARQRVHFMNEAFRVLKDGGKAVIATPHWASNRAYGDFTHQWPPVAEMFYYYLKREWRATNASHTDIKWNPEGYSCDFDATWGYSFSPELAARHQDHIQFALQNYKEAALDLYATLVKPVKVVD
;
A
#
# COMPACT_ATOMS: atom_id res chain seq x y z
N MET A 1 13.14 10.21 -9.31
CA MET A 1 12.38 9.34 -10.25
C MET A 1 11.06 8.92 -9.63
N LYS A 2 10.11 8.43 -10.44
CA LYS A 2 8.81 7.92 -9.98
C LYS A 2 8.61 6.50 -10.48
N LEU A 3 8.06 5.61 -9.65
CA LEU A 3 7.88 4.19 -9.94
C LEU A 3 6.39 3.82 -9.96
N ASP A 4 5.96 3.07 -10.97
CA ASP A 4 4.64 2.44 -11.04
C ASP A 4 4.81 0.93 -10.88
N LEU A 5 4.51 0.43 -9.69
CA LEU A 5 4.81 -0.94 -9.25
C LEU A 5 3.59 -1.85 -9.44
N GLY A 6 3.79 -2.97 -10.15
CA GLY A 6 2.71 -3.82 -10.61
C GLY A 6 1.88 -3.12 -11.70
N CYS A 7 2.55 -2.41 -12.60
CA CYS A 7 1.91 -1.51 -13.56
C CYS A 7 1.08 -2.25 -14.64
N GLY A 8 1.36 -3.53 -14.87
CA GLY A 8 0.77 -4.26 -15.98
C GLY A 8 0.99 -3.54 -17.32
N PRO A 9 0.08 -3.70 -18.30
CA PRO A 9 0.23 -3.07 -19.61
C PRO A 9 -0.17 -1.58 -19.66
N ARG A 10 -0.58 -0.98 -18.52
CA ARG A 10 -1.11 0.39 -18.45
C ARG A 10 -0.36 1.24 -17.44
N LYS A 11 0.95 1.35 -17.68
CA LYS A 11 1.82 2.19 -16.87
C LYS A 11 1.30 3.62 -16.73
N LYS A 12 1.39 4.17 -15.52
CA LYS A 12 1.06 5.56 -15.24
C LYS A 12 2.03 6.50 -15.99
N GLU A 13 1.50 7.50 -16.67
CA GLU A 13 2.29 8.47 -17.42
C GLU A 13 3.30 9.20 -16.52
N GLY A 14 4.54 9.34 -16.98
CA GLY A 14 5.63 9.97 -16.25
C GLY A 14 6.28 9.11 -15.16
N PHE A 15 5.91 7.81 -15.09
CA PHE A 15 6.49 6.84 -14.17
C PHE A 15 7.31 5.77 -14.91
N LEU A 16 8.29 5.20 -14.23
CA LEU A 16 8.96 3.97 -14.66
C LEU A 16 8.07 2.77 -14.28
N GLY A 17 7.62 2.04 -15.28
CA GLY A 17 6.75 0.87 -15.08
C GLY A 17 7.54 -0.36 -14.66
N VAL A 18 7.13 -1.00 -13.59
CA VAL A 18 7.76 -2.21 -13.03
C VAL A 18 6.72 -3.31 -12.87
N ASP A 19 6.99 -4.48 -13.41
CA ASP A 19 6.14 -5.66 -13.25
C ASP A 19 6.98 -6.94 -13.29
N GLN A 20 6.45 -8.05 -12.78
CA GLN A 20 7.13 -9.34 -12.84
C GLN A 20 7.09 -9.99 -14.24
N TYR A 21 6.19 -9.53 -15.10
CA TYR A 21 6.05 -10.06 -16.46
C TYR A 21 6.47 -9.02 -17.50
N ALA A 22 7.24 -9.47 -18.49
CA ALA A 22 7.60 -8.64 -19.64
C ALA A 22 6.37 -8.42 -20.54
N MET A 23 5.92 -7.17 -20.66
CA MET A 23 4.81 -6.78 -21.53
C MET A 23 4.95 -5.30 -21.94
N GLU A 24 4.09 -4.86 -22.87
CA GLU A 24 4.03 -3.45 -23.24
C GLU A 24 3.76 -2.57 -22.00
N GLY A 25 4.48 -1.44 -21.88
CA GLY A 25 4.38 -0.54 -20.73
C GLY A 25 5.30 -0.87 -19.56
N VAL A 26 5.93 -2.06 -19.53
CA VAL A 26 6.91 -2.45 -18.51
C VAL A 26 8.31 -2.05 -18.94
N ASP A 27 8.94 -1.19 -18.15
CA ASP A 27 10.33 -0.74 -18.39
C ASP A 27 11.33 -1.63 -17.64
N VAL A 28 10.96 -2.17 -16.49
CA VAL A 28 11.79 -3.04 -15.64
C VAL A 28 11.02 -4.30 -15.26
N VAL A 29 11.56 -5.46 -15.61
CA VAL A 29 11.01 -6.75 -15.19
C VAL A 29 11.61 -7.13 -13.84
N LEU A 30 10.80 -7.16 -12.78
CA LEU A 30 11.24 -7.44 -11.42
C LEU A 30 10.08 -7.97 -10.57
N ASN A 31 10.31 -9.03 -9.81
CA ASN A 31 9.35 -9.47 -8.79
C ASN A 31 9.51 -8.64 -7.51
N ILE A 32 8.84 -7.49 -7.50
CA ILE A 32 8.94 -6.49 -6.43
C ILE A 32 8.43 -6.97 -5.06
N GLY A 33 7.74 -8.10 -5.00
CA GLY A 33 7.33 -8.73 -3.75
C GLY A 33 8.42 -9.62 -3.13
N VAL A 34 9.49 -9.96 -3.87
CA VAL A 34 10.49 -10.95 -3.47
C VAL A 34 11.91 -10.44 -3.66
N ASP A 35 12.21 -9.86 -4.83
CA ASP A 35 13.56 -9.48 -5.20
C ASP A 35 13.98 -8.18 -4.50
N PRO A 36 15.28 -8.03 -4.14
CA PRO A 36 15.81 -6.75 -3.70
C PRO A 36 15.61 -5.69 -4.81
N TRP A 37 15.12 -4.50 -4.43
CA TRP A 37 14.91 -3.46 -5.41
C TRP A 37 16.24 -2.81 -5.83
N PRO A 38 16.48 -2.61 -7.15
CA PRO A 38 17.77 -2.14 -7.66
C PRO A 38 18.04 -0.65 -7.44
N TRP A 39 17.08 0.09 -6.89
CA TRP A 39 17.22 1.52 -6.61
C TRP A 39 17.93 1.75 -5.29
N GLU A 40 18.79 2.78 -5.27
CA GLU A 40 19.49 3.20 -4.06
C GLU A 40 18.54 3.83 -3.04
N ASN A 41 19.01 3.92 -1.78
CA ASN A 41 18.27 4.58 -0.72
C ASN A 41 18.00 6.05 -1.07
N ASP A 42 16.83 6.55 -0.70
CA ASP A 42 16.49 7.98 -0.79
C ASP A 42 16.57 8.57 -2.22
N THR A 43 16.27 7.76 -3.26
CA THR A 43 16.34 8.19 -4.67
C THR A 43 14.99 8.38 -5.34
N VAL A 44 13.94 7.75 -4.84
CA VAL A 44 12.59 7.75 -5.42
C VAL A 44 11.74 8.86 -4.79
N GLU A 45 11.03 9.62 -5.63
CA GLU A 45 10.16 10.71 -5.19
C GLU A 45 8.73 10.25 -4.94
N GLU A 46 8.24 9.37 -5.81
CA GLU A 46 6.86 8.88 -5.76
C GLU A 46 6.79 7.43 -6.23
N ILE A 47 6.02 6.63 -5.50
CA ILE A 47 5.61 5.28 -5.86
C ILE A 47 4.11 5.29 -6.09
N ASN A 48 3.66 4.64 -7.17
CA ASN A 48 2.28 4.26 -7.40
C ASN A 48 2.19 2.73 -7.38
N ALA A 49 1.18 2.19 -6.70
CA ALA A 49 0.86 0.76 -6.73
C ALA A 49 -0.66 0.61 -6.69
N SER A 50 -1.26 0.37 -7.84
CA SER A 50 -2.71 0.28 -7.99
C SER A 50 -3.14 -1.15 -8.25
N HIS A 51 -3.96 -1.70 -7.37
CA HIS A 51 -4.45 -3.08 -7.45
C HIS A 51 -3.31 -4.10 -7.60
N PHE A 52 -2.31 -3.94 -6.75
CA PHE A 52 -1.13 -4.79 -6.70
C PHE A 52 -0.91 -5.43 -5.31
N LEU A 53 -1.06 -4.64 -4.23
CA LEU A 53 -0.72 -5.08 -2.87
C LEU A 53 -1.58 -6.26 -2.39
N GLU A 54 -2.80 -6.39 -2.88
CA GLU A 54 -3.70 -7.51 -2.60
C GLU A 54 -3.21 -8.85 -3.12
N HIS A 55 -2.35 -8.86 -4.14
CA HIS A 55 -1.73 -10.07 -4.68
C HIS A 55 -0.50 -10.54 -3.90
N LEU A 56 0.00 -9.73 -2.96
CA LEU A 56 1.15 -10.06 -2.15
C LEU A 56 0.77 -10.83 -0.89
N THR A 57 1.51 -11.90 -0.59
CA THR A 57 1.44 -12.59 0.70
C THR A 57 1.86 -11.65 1.84
N ALA A 58 1.55 -11.99 3.09
CA ALA A 58 1.91 -11.18 4.25
C ALA A 58 3.42 -10.85 4.31
N ARG A 59 4.30 -11.83 4.03
CA ARG A 59 5.76 -11.61 3.99
C ARG A 59 6.18 -10.70 2.85
N GLN A 60 5.57 -10.86 1.68
CA GLN A 60 5.85 -10.00 0.52
C GLN A 60 5.39 -8.56 0.77
N ARG A 61 4.28 -8.35 1.49
CA ARG A 61 3.85 -7.01 1.90
C ARG A 61 4.86 -6.35 2.84
N VAL A 62 5.45 -7.11 3.77
CA VAL A 62 6.53 -6.59 4.64
C VAL A 62 7.74 -6.18 3.82
N HIS A 63 8.22 -7.05 2.92
CA HIS A 63 9.33 -6.75 2.01
C HIS A 63 9.04 -5.49 1.18
N PHE A 64 7.87 -5.44 0.53
CA PHE A 64 7.45 -4.31 -0.29
C PHE A 64 7.46 -2.99 0.50
N MET A 65 6.90 -2.96 1.71
CA MET A 65 6.85 -1.75 2.53
C MET A 65 8.23 -1.31 3.02
N ASN A 66 9.11 -2.25 3.37
CA ASN A 66 10.48 -1.95 3.78
C ASN A 66 11.30 -1.39 2.62
N GLU A 67 11.21 -2.00 1.43
CA GLU A 67 11.89 -1.52 0.23
C GLU A 67 11.32 -0.16 -0.24
N ALA A 68 10.00 0.01 -0.24
CA ALA A 68 9.39 1.30 -0.56
C ALA A 68 9.88 2.41 0.38
N PHE A 69 9.97 2.12 1.68
CA PHE A 69 10.51 3.08 2.65
C PHE A 69 11.99 3.36 2.43
N ARG A 70 12.78 2.34 2.11
CA ARG A 70 14.22 2.47 1.86
C ARG A 70 14.49 3.39 0.67
N VAL A 71 13.81 3.14 -0.46
CA VAL A 71 14.09 3.86 -1.71
C VAL A 71 13.49 5.27 -1.78
N LEU A 72 12.38 5.51 -1.07
CA LEU A 72 11.75 6.84 -1.05
C LEU A 72 12.66 7.87 -0.40
N LYS A 73 12.74 9.06 -1.00
CA LYS A 73 13.36 10.24 -0.39
C LYS A 73 12.58 10.65 0.87
N ASP A 74 13.21 11.37 1.76
CA ASP A 74 12.54 12.08 2.85
C ASP A 74 11.47 13.02 2.24
N GLY A 75 10.25 12.96 2.75
CA GLY A 75 9.08 13.63 2.16
C GLY A 75 8.49 12.96 0.91
N GLY A 76 9.14 11.92 0.38
CA GLY A 76 8.61 11.11 -0.72
C GLY A 76 7.38 10.30 -0.31
N LYS A 77 6.54 9.94 -1.28
CA LYS A 77 5.26 9.30 -1.01
C LYS A 77 5.04 8.02 -1.83
N ALA A 78 4.29 7.08 -1.25
CA ALA A 78 3.69 5.97 -1.98
C ALA A 78 2.16 6.11 -1.98
N VAL A 79 1.56 6.04 -3.16
CA VAL A 79 0.10 6.04 -3.36
C VAL A 79 -0.31 4.62 -3.72
N ILE A 80 -1.17 4.04 -2.89
CA ILE A 80 -1.59 2.65 -3.00
C ILE A 80 -3.10 2.58 -3.10
N ALA A 81 -3.60 1.83 -4.07
CA ALA A 81 -5.01 1.51 -4.19
C ALA A 81 -5.19 -0.01 -4.11
N THR A 82 -6.14 -0.48 -3.31
CA THR A 82 -6.53 -1.88 -3.18
C THR A 82 -8.04 -2.00 -3.09
N PRO A 83 -8.65 -3.15 -3.42
CA PRO A 83 -10.02 -3.40 -3.03
C PRO A 83 -10.18 -3.27 -1.51
N HIS A 84 -11.24 -2.59 -1.07
CA HIS A 84 -11.53 -2.49 0.36
C HIS A 84 -11.90 -3.87 0.92
N TRP A 85 -11.47 -4.18 2.16
CA TRP A 85 -11.69 -5.49 2.79
C TRP A 85 -13.17 -5.90 2.88
N ALA A 86 -14.11 -4.95 2.93
CA ALA A 86 -15.55 -5.22 2.96
C ALA A 86 -16.16 -5.30 1.55
N SER A 87 -15.40 -5.05 0.49
CA SER A 87 -15.88 -5.20 -0.90
C SER A 87 -15.76 -6.63 -1.39
N ASN A 88 -16.74 -7.08 -2.20
CA ASN A 88 -16.66 -8.36 -2.88
C ASN A 88 -15.45 -8.45 -3.84
N ARG A 89 -14.94 -7.33 -4.31
CA ARG A 89 -13.73 -7.25 -5.15
C ARG A 89 -12.50 -7.82 -4.44
N ALA A 90 -12.44 -7.73 -3.11
CA ALA A 90 -11.32 -8.29 -2.34
C ALA A 90 -11.27 -9.83 -2.37
N TYR A 91 -12.37 -10.49 -2.73
CA TYR A 91 -12.52 -11.95 -2.63
C TYR A 91 -12.76 -12.64 -3.98
N GLY A 92 -13.11 -11.90 -5.03
CA GLY A 92 -13.53 -12.47 -6.31
C GLY A 92 -12.38 -13.00 -7.18
N ASP A 93 -11.17 -12.47 -7.01
CA ASP A 93 -9.98 -12.89 -7.74
C ASP A 93 -9.21 -13.95 -6.93
N PHE A 94 -8.99 -15.12 -7.54
CA PHE A 94 -8.29 -16.25 -6.89
C PHE A 94 -6.81 -15.97 -6.61
N THR A 95 -6.23 -14.93 -7.22
CA THR A 95 -4.84 -14.51 -6.99
C THR A 95 -4.68 -13.56 -5.80
N HIS A 96 -5.80 -13.03 -5.25
CA HIS A 96 -5.76 -12.23 -4.05
C HIS A 96 -5.33 -13.06 -2.83
N GLN A 97 -4.46 -12.50 -2.02
CA GLN A 97 -3.90 -13.15 -0.84
C GLN A 97 -4.66 -12.78 0.44
N TRP A 98 -4.80 -13.75 1.32
CA TRP A 98 -5.36 -13.53 2.65
C TRP A 98 -4.30 -12.97 3.62
N PRO A 99 -4.66 -12.05 4.56
CA PRO A 99 -5.93 -11.32 4.66
C PRO A 99 -6.05 -10.20 3.61
N PRO A 100 -7.28 -9.76 3.26
CA PRO A 100 -7.47 -8.54 2.47
C PRO A 100 -6.82 -7.33 3.14
N VAL A 101 -6.48 -6.31 2.34
CA VAL A 101 -5.92 -5.07 2.89
C VAL A 101 -7.04 -4.26 3.56
N ALA A 102 -6.80 -3.88 4.80
CA ALA A 102 -7.69 -3.04 5.61
C ALA A 102 -6.91 -1.85 6.18
N GLU A 103 -7.61 -0.87 6.73
CA GLU A 103 -7.02 0.33 7.34
C GLU A 103 -6.00 0.00 8.43
N MET A 104 -6.27 -1.05 9.18
CA MET A 104 -5.39 -1.53 10.25
C MET A 104 -3.99 -1.87 9.73
N PHE A 105 -3.86 -2.33 8.48
CA PHE A 105 -2.57 -2.59 7.84
C PHE A 105 -1.69 -1.34 7.85
N TYR A 106 -2.24 -0.17 7.56
CA TYR A 106 -1.50 1.07 7.47
C TYR A 106 -1.05 1.62 8.84
N TYR A 107 -1.79 1.35 9.92
CA TYR A 107 -1.33 1.67 11.28
C TYR A 107 -0.04 0.93 11.64
N TYR A 108 0.08 -0.34 11.21
CA TYR A 108 1.29 -1.13 11.45
C TYR A 108 2.54 -0.61 10.72
N LEU A 109 2.41 0.30 9.77
CA LEU A 109 3.57 0.89 9.07
C LEU A 109 4.22 2.01 9.89
N LYS A 110 3.58 2.52 10.95
CA LYS A 110 4.14 3.52 11.86
C LYS A 110 4.86 2.86 13.04
N ARG A 111 6.14 3.19 13.22
CA ARG A 111 7.01 2.59 14.26
C ARG A 111 6.47 2.86 15.67
N GLU A 112 6.11 4.11 15.95
CA GLU A 112 5.56 4.51 17.25
C GLU A 112 4.26 3.75 17.58
N TRP A 113 3.38 3.60 16.59
CA TRP A 113 2.14 2.87 16.76
C TRP A 113 2.41 1.39 17.10
N ARG A 114 3.34 0.72 16.39
CA ARG A 114 3.74 -0.65 16.69
C ARG A 114 4.29 -0.79 18.11
N ALA A 115 5.14 0.15 18.53
CA ALA A 115 5.74 0.13 19.86
C ALA A 115 4.70 0.26 20.96
N THR A 116 3.65 1.05 20.76
CA THR A 116 2.63 1.37 21.77
C THR A 116 1.49 0.35 21.75
N ASN A 117 0.94 0.04 20.58
CA ASN A 117 -0.31 -0.72 20.46
C ASN A 117 -0.10 -2.21 20.16
N ALA A 118 1.03 -2.59 19.56
CA ALA A 118 1.36 -3.96 19.20
C ALA A 118 2.56 -4.53 19.98
N SER A 119 2.91 -3.95 21.11
CA SER A 119 4.07 -4.33 21.94
C SER A 119 4.00 -5.75 22.51
N HIS A 120 2.82 -6.33 22.56
CA HIS A 120 2.52 -7.69 23.04
C HIS A 120 2.56 -8.76 21.93
N THR A 121 2.85 -8.39 20.69
CA THR A 121 2.86 -9.28 19.52
C THR A 121 4.27 -9.46 18.97
N ASP A 122 4.47 -10.54 18.19
CA ASP A 122 5.71 -10.82 17.46
C ASP A 122 6.17 -9.69 16.56
N ILE A 123 5.27 -8.84 16.12
CA ILE A 123 5.55 -7.79 15.13
C ILE A 123 6.63 -6.81 15.62
N LYS A 124 6.75 -6.65 16.94
CA LYS A 124 7.80 -5.83 17.56
C LYS A 124 9.16 -6.51 17.57
N TRP A 125 9.18 -7.83 17.73
CA TRP A 125 10.39 -8.60 18.03
C TRP A 125 10.90 -9.38 16.81
N ASN A 126 10.07 -9.55 15.78
CA ASN A 126 10.41 -10.28 14.58
C ASN A 126 11.45 -9.50 13.75
N PRO A 127 12.68 -10.00 13.59
CA PRO A 127 13.71 -9.33 12.80
C PRO A 127 13.36 -9.24 11.30
N GLU A 128 12.46 -10.10 10.82
CA GLU A 128 11.91 -10.08 9.45
C GLU A 128 10.66 -9.20 9.32
N GLY A 129 10.34 -8.42 10.35
CA GLY A 129 9.16 -7.57 10.40
C GLY A 129 9.35 -6.21 9.71
N TYR A 130 8.43 -5.29 9.99
CA TYR A 130 8.47 -3.94 9.44
C TYR A 130 9.63 -3.12 10.02
N SER A 131 10.55 -2.67 9.16
CA SER A 131 11.57 -1.67 9.48
C SER A 131 11.14 -0.24 9.09
N CYS A 132 10.12 -0.11 8.23
CA CYS A 132 9.57 1.17 7.77
C CYS A 132 8.94 2.00 8.91
N ASP A 133 8.78 3.30 8.64
CA ASP A 133 8.14 4.27 9.55
C ASP A 133 7.37 5.32 8.75
N PHE A 134 6.25 4.93 8.15
CA PHE A 134 5.43 5.81 7.32
C PHE A 134 4.41 6.60 8.14
N ASP A 135 4.16 7.85 7.74
CA ASP A 135 2.91 8.54 8.03
C ASP A 135 1.89 8.14 6.95
N ALA A 136 0.73 7.66 7.39
CA ALA A 136 -0.29 7.14 6.50
C ALA A 136 -1.60 7.92 6.63
N THR A 137 -2.19 8.25 5.49
CA THR A 137 -3.58 8.73 5.37
C THR A 137 -4.31 7.88 4.35
N TRP A 138 -5.62 7.76 4.48
CA TRP A 138 -6.42 6.98 3.54
C TRP A 138 -7.80 7.57 3.31
N GLY A 139 -8.40 7.12 2.23
CA GLY A 139 -9.77 7.43 1.80
C GLY A 139 -10.36 6.27 1.01
N TYR A 140 -11.57 6.43 0.57
CA TYR A 140 -12.35 5.37 -0.04
C TYR A 140 -12.99 5.82 -1.34
N SER A 141 -13.23 4.87 -2.26
CA SER A 141 -14.21 5.04 -3.31
C SER A 141 -15.56 4.44 -2.88
N PHE A 142 -16.63 5.06 -3.28
CA PHE A 142 -18.00 4.66 -2.98
C PHE A 142 -18.81 4.48 -4.26
N SER A 143 -19.93 3.78 -4.17
CA SER A 143 -20.93 3.86 -5.22
C SER A 143 -21.50 5.31 -5.30
N PRO A 144 -21.96 5.75 -6.47
CA PRO A 144 -22.58 7.09 -6.60
C PRO A 144 -23.73 7.32 -5.62
N GLU A 145 -24.51 6.27 -5.33
CA GLU A 145 -25.66 6.33 -4.42
C GLU A 145 -25.22 6.56 -2.97
N LEU A 146 -24.12 5.93 -2.53
CA LEU A 146 -23.59 6.15 -1.18
C LEU A 146 -22.86 7.47 -1.09
N ALA A 147 -22.08 7.84 -2.12
CA ALA A 147 -21.35 9.12 -2.15
C ALA A 147 -22.27 10.35 -2.05
N ALA A 148 -23.52 10.23 -2.51
CA ALA A 148 -24.54 11.27 -2.42
C ALA A 148 -25.22 11.38 -1.04
N ARG A 149 -24.88 10.51 -0.07
CA ARG A 149 -25.48 10.54 1.27
C ARG A 149 -24.76 11.49 2.21
N HIS A 150 -25.46 11.84 3.32
CA HIS A 150 -24.85 12.62 4.38
C HIS A 150 -23.64 11.89 4.98
N GLN A 151 -22.64 12.64 5.42
CA GLN A 151 -21.37 12.11 5.94
C GLN A 151 -21.56 11.09 7.08
N ASP A 152 -22.50 11.35 8.00
CA ASP A 152 -22.78 10.43 9.11
C ASP A 152 -23.31 9.08 8.62
N HIS A 153 -24.11 9.08 7.56
CA HIS A 153 -24.60 7.83 6.94
C HIS A 153 -23.44 7.06 6.29
N ILE A 154 -22.53 7.77 5.61
CA ILE A 154 -21.33 7.15 5.01
C ILE A 154 -20.46 6.52 6.11
N GLN A 155 -20.21 7.22 7.20
CA GLN A 155 -19.42 6.70 8.33
C GLN A 155 -20.09 5.47 8.97
N PHE A 156 -21.39 5.52 9.18
CA PHE A 156 -22.13 4.37 9.68
C PHE A 156 -22.06 3.17 8.73
N ALA A 157 -22.21 3.41 7.42
CA ALA A 157 -22.15 2.36 6.40
C ALA A 157 -20.76 1.69 6.36
N LEU A 158 -19.68 2.47 6.41
CA LEU A 158 -18.29 1.96 6.45
C LEU A 158 -18.05 0.99 7.62
N GLN A 159 -18.69 1.23 8.75
CA GLN A 159 -18.51 0.41 9.95
C GLN A 159 -19.41 -0.83 9.97
N ASN A 160 -20.54 -0.81 9.26
CA ASN A 160 -21.59 -1.79 9.47
C ASN A 160 -22.01 -2.57 8.22
N TYR A 161 -21.69 -2.11 7.01
CA TYR A 161 -22.18 -2.74 5.79
C TYR A 161 -21.04 -3.21 4.88
N LYS A 162 -21.25 -4.38 4.27
CA LYS A 162 -20.47 -4.79 3.10
C LYS A 162 -20.78 -3.89 1.92
N GLU A 163 -19.82 -3.79 0.99
CA GLU A 163 -19.95 -2.96 -0.22
C GLU A 163 -20.11 -1.45 0.05
N ALA A 164 -19.93 -0.99 1.29
CA ALA A 164 -19.96 0.44 1.58
C ALA A 164 -18.79 1.16 0.91
N ALA A 165 -17.58 0.61 1.00
CA ALA A 165 -16.43 1.07 0.22
C ALA A 165 -16.07 0.04 -0.86
N LEU A 166 -15.73 0.51 -2.05
CA LEU A 166 -15.29 -0.33 -3.16
C LEU A 166 -13.78 -0.52 -3.11
N ASP A 167 -13.04 0.57 -3.01
CA ASP A 167 -11.58 0.57 -2.93
C ASP A 167 -11.11 1.42 -1.75
N LEU A 168 -9.94 1.07 -1.23
CA LEU A 168 -9.19 1.77 -0.20
C LEU A 168 -7.95 2.40 -0.85
N TYR A 169 -7.84 3.72 -0.74
CA TYR A 169 -6.70 4.49 -1.24
C TYR A 169 -5.87 4.97 -0.08
N ALA A 170 -4.59 4.65 -0.06
CA ALA A 170 -3.68 5.12 0.96
C ALA A 170 -2.56 5.97 0.37
N THR A 171 -2.19 7.02 1.07
CA THR A 171 -0.97 7.79 0.83
C THR A 171 -0.04 7.62 2.02
N LEU A 172 1.12 7.04 1.75
CA LEU A 172 2.18 6.81 2.72
C LEU A 172 3.28 7.84 2.47
N VAL A 173 3.67 8.58 3.49
CA VAL A 173 4.73 9.59 3.39
C VAL A 173 5.91 9.14 4.25
N LYS A 174 7.12 9.15 3.68
CA LYS A 174 8.35 8.98 4.45
C LYS A 174 8.63 10.28 5.19
N PRO A 175 8.63 10.29 6.54
CA PRO A 175 8.91 11.51 7.30
C PRO A 175 10.26 12.12 6.94
N VAL A 176 10.33 13.45 6.95
CA VAL A 176 11.61 14.16 6.81
C VAL A 176 12.41 13.98 8.11
N LYS A 177 13.64 13.52 7.99
CA LYS A 177 14.54 13.44 9.15
C LYS A 177 14.85 14.85 9.63
N VAL A 178 14.49 15.15 10.87
CA VAL A 178 14.98 16.36 11.53
C VAL A 178 16.44 16.09 11.87
N VAL A 179 17.33 16.85 11.25
CA VAL A 179 18.76 16.84 11.61
C VAL A 179 18.87 17.77 12.81
N ASP A 180 19.08 17.20 14.00
CA ASP A 180 19.38 17.95 15.25
C ASP A 180 20.80 18.54 15.19
#